data_2d8e10e31a218f979c51d7b1ce90b2ae
#
_entry.id   2d8e10e31a218f979c51d7b1ce90b2ae
#
_cell.length_a   1.000
_cell.length_b   1.000
_cell.length_c   1.000
_cell.angle_alpha   90.00
_cell.angle_beta   90.00
_cell.angle_gamma   90.00
#
_symmetry.space_group_name_H-M   'P 1'
#
loop_
_entity.id
_entity.type
_entity.pdbx_description
1 polymer ?
#
loop_
_entity_poly.entity_id
_entity_poly.type
_entity_poly.pdbx_seq_one_letter_code
_entity_poly.pdbx_strand_id
1 'polypeptide(L)'
;MGFYPNAGQDIYLISSPVFTKTTINLDGGKVFEVLAPNASDKNIYIQSAKLNGQELGRCWLKHEEIVNGGTLELVMGDKPSDWAIDGEMPPSSPIGVEEVSPEIDSPQVRIHSYSAQVSNNEAAYCLFEEPGKGVKWCDNKSTNPWVIFELADVYMVDRFVFRDSKTVEGNNNVHSYRIYVSKTGNDGDWEEVVNRNDAEAGNANVKDHRLAEPKEARFVKFSMELPTGENAVRIYGFDIYGKLKERTDRGNWVSVGKTFLKSSGAKSFYTNARHIFDGLNENTEYHWDFDRSAADKHYCILDLEDEYDVNAFKVYDANQIEGYNIYVATETPDLNKINNSADENSVWTLVSSGDLNKTNKSVTVDRVKARYVKIEIPSGNIDGESATVTEFEVYMDGTSTGLTGTEREVTLLYPNPVKRGEPLNVAAQGRLKIYTIDGVNVCDVVVDGEASVSTQNFIPGIYLAVVSGSAGDKSFKLVVE
;
A
#
# COMPACT_ATOMS: atom_id res chain seq x y z
N MET A 1 20.62 9.22 34.00
CA MET A 1 20.49 7.80 34.44
C MET A 1 21.42 6.91 33.62
N GLY A 2 21.65 7.16 32.35
CA GLY A 2 22.52 6.35 31.47
C GLY A 2 21.73 5.63 30.37
N PHE A 3 20.39 5.67 30.40
CA PHE A 3 19.51 5.24 29.32
C PHE A 3 18.12 5.88 29.48
N TYR A 4 17.33 5.86 28.41
CA TYR A 4 15.96 6.38 28.39
C TYR A 4 15.06 5.54 27.48
N PRO A 5 13.76 5.43 27.76
CA PRO A 5 12.84 4.64 26.96
C PRO A 5 12.67 5.23 25.57
N ASN A 6 12.57 4.37 24.55
CA ASN A 6 12.16 4.78 23.23
C ASN A 6 10.63 4.70 23.14
N ALA A 7 9.97 5.82 22.83
CA ALA A 7 8.52 5.90 22.85
C ALA A 7 7.87 4.88 21.90
N GLY A 8 6.90 4.12 22.41
CA GLY A 8 6.18 3.10 21.64
C GLY A 8 6.94 1.80 21.40
N GLN A 9 8.09 1.60 22.04
CA GLN A 9 8.89 0.38 21.94
C GLN A 9 9.28 -0.13 23.34
N ASP A 10 9.57 -1.42 23.45
CA ASP A 10 10.05 -2.05 24.68
C ASP A 10 11.58 -2.05 24.78
N ILE A 11 12.19 -1.01 24.22
CA ILE A 11 13.64 -0.78 24.25
C ILE A 11 13.99 0.54 24.93
N TYR A 12 15.24 0.63 25.36
CA TYR A 12 15.83 1.81 25.98
C TYR A 12 17.13 2.15 25.26
N LEU A 13 17.26 3.39 24.85
CA LEU A 13 18.51 3.88 24.23
C LEU A 13 19.53 4.23 25.30
N ILE A 14 20.76 3.74 25.16
CA ILE A 14 21.85 4.02 26.05
C ILE A 14 22.40 5.42 25.77
N SER A 15 22.60 6.20 26.80
CA SER A 15 23.08 7.56 26.73
C SER A 15 24.17 7.80 27.80
N SER A 16 24.93 8.88 27.70
CA SER A 16 25.89 9.30 28.70
C SER A 16 25.24 9.47 30.08
N PRO A 17 25.68 8.75 31.11
CA PRO A 17 25.16 8.94 32.46
C PRO A 17 25.75 10.21 33.08
N VAL A 18 24.93 10.91 33.86
CA VAL A 18 25.37 12.07 34.67
C VAL A 18 25.96 11.62 36.01
N PHE A 19 25.52 10.44 36.50
CA PHE A 19 25.94 9.88 37.76
C PHE A 19 26.92 8.73 37.58
N THR A 20 27.89 8.59 38.44
CA THR A 20 28.86 7.48 38.44
C THR A 20 28.21 6.14 38.81
N LYS A 21 27.05 6.18 39.49
CA LYS A 21 26.23 5.03 39.82
C LYS A 21 24.77 5.43 39.87
N THR A 22 23.89 4.64 39.25
CA THR A 22 22.43 4.70 39.36
C THR A 22 21.92 3.33 39.76
N THR A 23 21.03 3.25 40.76
CA THR A 23 20.40 2.00 41.21
C THR A 23 18.89 2.10 40.99
N ILE A 24 18.33 1.14 40.30
CA ILE A 24 16.90 1.03 40.03
C ILE A 24 16.36 -0.18 40.79
N ASN A 25 15.49 0.08 41.76
CA ASN A 25 14.79 -0.97 42.47
C ASN A 25 13.57 -1.42 41.68
N LEU A 26 13.47 -2.69 41.42
CA LEU A 26 12.46 -3.32 40.60
C LEU A 26 11.54 -4.18 41.48
N ASP A 27 10.38 -4.54 40.93
CA ASP A 27 9.43 -5.43 41.61
C ASP A 27 10.08 -6.79 41.94
N GLY A 28 9.61 -7.40 43.03
CA GLY A 28 10.16 -8.69 43.50
C GLY A 28 11.55 -8.60 44.10
N GLY A 29 12.02 -7.38 44.49
CA GLY A 29 13.30 -7.17 45.14
C GLY A 29 14.52 -7.27 44.20
N LYS A 30 14.29 -7.28 42.90
CA LYS A 30 15.36 -7.22 41.90
C LYS A 30 15.95 -5.81 41.84
N VAL A 31 17.18 -5.71 41.38
CA VAL A 31 17.91 -4.44 41.25
C VAL A 31 18.58 -4.39 39.88
N PHE A 32 18.48 -3.26 39.19
CA PHE A 32 19.29 -2.97 38.00
C PHE A 32 20.20 -1.78 38.32
N GLU A 33 21.49 -1.93 38.08
CA GLU A 33 22.48 -0.89 38.34
C GLU A 33 23.13 -0.39 37.04
N VAL A 34 23.34 0.91 36.95
CA VAL A 34 24.19 1.52 35.93
C VAL A 34 25.44 2.02 36.61
N LEU A 35 26.58 1.53 36.20
CA LEU A 35 27.89 1.86 36.76
C LEU A 35 28.76 2.59 35.70
N ALA A 36 29.14 3.81 35.97
CA ALA A 36 30.01 4.62 35.13
C ALA A 36 31.04 5.37 36.02
N PRO A 37 31.98 4.64 36.68
CA PRO A 37 32.78 5.20 37.76
C PRO A 37 33.66 6.37 37.33
N ASN A 38 33.97 6.51 36.06
CA ASN A 38 34.79 7.60 35.52
C ASN A 38 33.96 8.64 34.73
N ALA A 39 32.62 8.64 34.83
CA ALA A 39 31.77 9.68 34.26
C ALA A 39 32.08 11.03 34.93
N SER A 40 32.17 12.10 34.15
CA SER A 40 32.43 13.47 34.61
C SER A 40 32.06 14.47 33.54
N ASP A 41 32.11 15.77 33.81
CA ASP A 41 31.88 16.85 32.86
C ASP A 41 32.81 16.80 31.63
N LYS A 42 33.90 16.06 31.69
CA LYS A 42 34.85 15.86 30.60
C LYS A 42 34.67 14.50 29.92
N ASN A 43 34.47 13.45 30.72
CA ASN A 43 34.30 12.09 30.24
C ASN A 43 32.82 11.83 29.94
N ILE A 44 32.36 12.32 28.80
CA ILE A 44 30.95 12.27 28.39
C ILE A 44 30.70 11.23 27.28
N TYR A 45 31.73 10.69 26.65
CA TYR A 45 31.61 9.73 25.57
C TYR A 45 31.77 8.30 26.06
N ILE A 46 30.86 7.41 25.73
CA ILE A 46 30.95 5.98 26.05
C ILE A 46 32.07 5.36 25.19
N GLN A 47 33.03 4.71 25.80
CA GLN A 47 34.12 4.02 25.13
C GLN A 47 33.86 2.52 24.97
N SER A 48 33.20 1.92 25.95
CA SER A 48 32.74 0.53 25.92
C SER A 48 31.61 0.33 26.91
N ALA A 49 30.82 -0.74 26.72
CA ALA A 49 29.76 -1.13 27.63
C ALA A 49 29.76 -2.63 27.86
N LYS A 50 29.31 -3.03 29.08
CA LYS A 50 29.01 -4.42 29.43
C LYS A 50 27.65 -4.52 30.08
N LEU A 51 26.91 -5.56 29.70
CA LEU A 51 25.68 -5.94 30.36
C LEU A 51 25.91 -7.27 31.09
N ASN A 52 25.72 -7.26 32.40
CA ASN A 52 25.95 -8.44 33.24
C ASN A 52 27.35 -9.08 33.02
N GLY A 53 28.38 -8.25 32.84
CA GLY A 53 29.74 -8.67 32.61
C GLY A 53 30.07 -9.10 31.17
N GLN A 54 29.10 -9.17 30.26
CA GLN A 54 29.31 -9.49 28.85
C GLN A 54 29.45 -8.19 28.02
N GLU A 55 30.38 -8.17 27.07
CA GLU A 55 30.54 -7.03 26.15
C GLU A 55 29.24 -6.71 25.43
N LEU A 56 28.86 -5.43 25.42
CA LEU A 56 27.68 -4.92 24.76
C LEU A 56 28.06 -4.04 23.57
N GLY A 57 27.90 -4.57 22.36
CA GLY A 57 28.25 -3.88 21.12
C GLY A 57 27.08 -3.09 20.47
N ARG A 58 25.96 -2.92 21.15
CA ARG A 58 24.82 -2.14 20.68
C ARG A 58 24.47 -1.00 21.61
N CYS A 59 23.85 0.06 21.08
CA CYS A 59 23.55 1.29 21.84
C CYS A 59 22.14 1.27 22.49
N TRP A 60 21.55 0.11 22.71
CA TRP A 60 20.20 -0.04 23.27
C TRP A 60 20.06 -1.29 24.14
N LEU A 61 19.05 -1.31 25.01
CA LEU A 61 18.67 -2.43 25.89
C LEU A 61 17.23 -2.82 25.63
N LYS A 62 16.88 -4.09 25.81
CA LYS A 62 15.50 -4.57 25.88
C LYS A 62 14.90 -4.32 27.26
N HIS A 63 13.59 -4.14 27.34
CA HIS A 63 12.89 -4.03 28.61
C HIS A 63 13.14 -5.23 29.53
N GLU A 64 13.11 -6.44 28.98
CA GLU A 64 13.36 -7.68 29.72
C GLU A 64 14.78 -7.73 30.38
N GLU A 65 15.77 -7.13 29.75
CA GLU A 65 17.16 -7.09 30.28
C GLU A 65 17.29 -6.19 31.52
N ILE A 66 16.35 -5.22 31.64
CA ILE A 66 16.31 -4.34 32.81
C ILE A 66 15.45 -4.96 33.91
N VAL A 67 14.22 -5.43 33.62
CA VAL A 67 13.30 -5.93 34.65
C VAL A 67 13.72 -7.27 35.27
N ASN A 68 14.63 -7.99 34.62
CA ASN A 68 15.26 -9.17 35.20
C ASN A 68 16.30 -8.85 36.27
N GLY A 69 16.69 -7.58 36.43
CA GLY A 69 17.78 -7.12 37.25
C GLY A 69 19.12 -7.35 36.58
N GLY A 70 20.19 -6.71 37.08
CA GLY A 70 21.52 -6.85 36.54
C GLY A 70 22.34 -5.57 36.61
N THR A 71 23.39 -5.50 35.80
CA THR A 71 24.33 -4.37 35.80
C THR A 71 24.69 -3.97 34.38
N LEU A 72 24.52 -2.68 34.07
CA LEU A 72 25.09 -2.02 32.89
C LEU A 72 26.36 -1.25 33.32
N GLU A 73 27.51 -1.67 32.84
CA GLU A 73 28.79 -1.02 33.09
C GLU A 73 29.18 -0.19 31.87
N LEU A 74 29.47 1.10 32.06
CA LEU A 74 29.87 2.03 31.01
C LEU A 74 31.26 2.58 31.31
N VAL A 75 32.20 2.44 30.40
CA VAL A 75 33.48 3.11 30.43
C VAL A 75 33.38 4.42 29.66
N MET A 76 33.66 5.53 30.32
CA MET A 76 33.51 6.87 29.75
C MET A 76 34.86 7.46 29.36
N GLY A 77 34.86 8.35 28.36
CA GLY A 77 36.09 9.06 27.90
C GLY A 77 35.77 10.49 27.47
N ASP A 78 36.84 11.25 27.22
CA ASP A 78 36.78 12.66 26.84
C ASP A 78 36.70 12.90 25.31
N LYS A 79 36.69 11.82 24.51
CA LYS A 79 36.61 11.86 23.05
C LYS A 79 35.56 10.89 22.52
N PRO A 80 34.96 11.19 21.37
CA PRO A 80 34.10 10.22 20.67
C PRO A 80 34.84 8.89 20.46
N SER A 81 34.09 7.79 20.46
CA SER A 81 34.58 6.44 20.23
C SER A 81 33.78 5.77 19.13
N ASP A 82 34.29 4.65 18.66
CA ASP A 82 33.60 3.79 17.68
C ASP A 82 32.71 2.72 18.36
N TRP A 83 32.47 2.85 19.68
CA TRP A 83 31.61 1.91 20.39
C TRP A 83 30.19 1.88 19.77
N ALA A 84 29.72 0.69 19.47
CA ALA A 84 28.43 0.39 18.87
C ALA A 84 28.18 0.98 17.46
N ILE A 85 29.20 1.48 16.75
CA ILE A 85 29.06 1.97 15.35
C ILE A 85 28.65 0.83 14.42
N ASP A 86 29.29 -0.34 14.52
CA ASP A 86 28.99 -1.52 13.74
C ASP A 86 28.05 -2.49 14.47
N GLY A 87 27.41 -2.01 15.54
CA GLY A 87 26.51 -2.80 16.38
C GLY A 87 25.12 -2.99 15.76
N GLU A 88 24.36 -3.89 16.36
CA GLU A 88 22.96 -4.07 16.02
C GLU A 88 22.19 -2.76 16.22
N MET A 89 21.55 -2.27 15.15
CA MET A 89 20.74 -1.06 15.20
C MET A 89 19.50 -1.27 16.08
N PRO A 90 19.01 -0.24 16.79
CA PRO A 90 17.73 -0.32 17.47
C PRO A 90 16.62 -0.68 16.46
N PRO A 91 15.65 -1.51 16.84
CA PRO A 91 14.51 -1.78 15.97
C PRO A 91 13.86 -0.47 15.51
N SER A 92 13.60 -0.37 14.20
CA SER A 92 12.95 0.82 13.61
C SER A 92 11.44 0.86 13.84
N SER A 93 10.86 -0.28 14.28
CA SER A 93 9.45 -0.42 14.59
C SER A 93 9.27 -0.87 16.05
N PRO A 94 8.13 -0.59 16.71
CA PRO A 94 7.83 -1.08 18.05
C PRO A 94 7.99 -2.60 18.13
N ILE A 95 8.78 -3.10 19.09
CA ILE A 95 8.89 -4.54 19.33
C ILE A 95 7.52 -5.04 19.82
N GLY A 96 7.00 -6.06 19.17
CA GLY A 96 5.69 -6.62 19.50
C GLY A 96 4.48 -5.93 18.84
N VAL A 97 4.67 -4.84 18.12
CA VAL A 97 3.68 -4.44 17.12
C VAL A 97 3.96 -5.27 15.88
N GLU A 98 3.23 -6.36 15.76
CA GLU A 98 3.11 -7.07 14.50
C GLU A 98 2.69 -6.04 13.46
N GLU A 99 3.50 -5.82 12.44
CA GLU A 99 3.16 -4.89 11.37
C GLU A 99 1.92 -5.44 10.66
N VAL A 100 0.76 -4.88 11.04
CA VAL A 100 -0.51 -5.30 10.46
C VAL A 100 -0.55 -4.79 9.02
N SER A 101 -0.66 -5.70 8.08
CA SER A 101 -0.86 -5.32 6.69
C SER A 101 -2.14 -4.50 6.55
N PRO A 102 -2.16 -3.48 5.69
CA PRO A 102 -3.35 -2.70 5.42
C PRO A 102 -4.45 -3.57 4.80
N GLU A 103 -5.68 -3.21 5.05
CA GLU A 103 -6.83 -3.76 4.33
C GLU A 103 -6.77 -3.35 2.86
N ILE A 104 -7.06 -4.31 1.99
CA ILE A 104 -7.19 -4.10 0.56
C ILE A 104 -8.69 -3.88 0.30
N ASP A 105 -9.11 -2.62 0.27
CA ASP A 105 -10.52 -2.23 0.10
C ASP A 105 -10.81 -1.80 -1.35
N SER A 106 -12.08 -1.70 -1.69
CA SER A 106 -12.52 -1.16 -2.99
C SER A 106 -12.06 0.31 -3.14
N PRO A 107 -11.47 0.70 -4.28
CA PRO A 107 -11.42 -0.01 -5.56
C PRO A 107 -10.25 -0.96 -5.80
N GLN A 108 -9.39 -1.20 -4.81
CA GLN A 108 -8.25 -2.12 -4.95
C GLN A 108 -8.68 -3.60 -5.02
N VAL A 109 -9.89 -3.91 -4.60
CA VAL A 109 -10.50 -5.24 -4.71
C VAL A 109 -11.92 -5.15 -5.25
N ARG A 110 -12.30 -6.12 -6.08
CA ARG A 110 -13.65 -6.25 -6.64
C ARG A 110 -14.13 -7.69 -6.60
N ILE A 111 -15.42 -7.93 -6.74
CA ILE A 111 -15.93 -9.27 -7.00
C ILE A 111 -15.68 -9.62 -8.47
N HIS A 112 -14.94 -10.71 -8.70
CA HIS A 112 -14.71 -11.27 -10.02
C HIS A 112 -15.90 -12.13 -10.46
N SER A 113 -16.31 -13.06 -9.58
CA SER A 113 -17.41 -13.98 -9.83
C SER A 113 -17.88 -14.64 -8.54
N TYR A 114 -19.07 -15.21 -8.56
CA TYR A 114 -19.68 -15.87 -7.41
C TYR A 114 -20.64 -16.97 -7.87
N SER A 115 -20.93 -17.92 -6.97
CA SER A 115 -21.80 -19.07 -7.25
C SER A 115 -23.24 -18.66 -7.54
N ALA A 116 -23.86 -17.92 -6.63
CA ALA A 116 -25.20 -17.35 -6.79
C ALA A 116 -25.47 -16.25 -5.75
N GLN A 117 -26.60 -15.57 -5.91
CA GLN A 117 -27.14 -14.64 -4.92
C GLN A 117 -28.68 -14.70 -4.92
N VAL A 118 -29.27 -14.34 -3.78
CA VAL A 118 -30.73 -14.32 -3.62
C VAL A 118 -31.34 -13.14 -4.36
N SER A 119 -30.76 -11.95 -4.20
CA SER A 119 -31.22 -10.69 -4.77
C SER A 119 -30.10 -9.66 -4.81
N ASN A 120 -30.32 -8.53 -5.47
CA ASN A 120 -29.36 -7.44 -5.50
C ASN A 120 -29.14 -6.77 -4.12
N ASN A 121 -30.10 -6.89 -3.19
CA ASN A 121 -29.93 -6.40 -1.82
C ASN A 121 -29.13 -7.37 -0.92
N GLU A 122 -28.87 -8.58 -1.40
CA GLU A 122 -28.09 -9.62 -0.73
C GLU A 122 -27.02 -10.19 -1.67
N ALA A 123 -26.40 -9.30 -2.44
CA ALA A 123 -25.45 -9.64 -3.47
C ALA A 123 -24.00 -9.77 -2.95
N ALA A 124 -23.12 -10.35 -3.76
CA ALA A 124 -21.74 -10.59 -3.37
C ALA A 124 -20.97 -9.31 -3.02
N TYR A 125 -21.26 -8.17 -3.63
CA TYR A 125 -20.61 -6.89 -3.27
C TYR A 125 -21.01 -6.35 -1.89
N CYS A 126 -22.07 -6.88 -1.25
CA CYS A 126 -22.35 -6.61 0.17
C CYS A 126 -21.22 -7.06 1.10
N LEU A 127 -20.27 -7.86 0.60
CA LEU A 127 -19.08 -8.29 1.35
C LEU A 127 -18.09 -7.15 1.65
N PHE A 128 -18.17 -6.02 0.92
CA PHE A 128 -17.35 -4.83 1.15
C PHE A 128 -17.99 -3.78 2.07
N GLU A 129 -19.15 -4.07 2.65
CA GLU A 129 -19.84 -3.13 3.53
C GLU A 129 -19.24 -3.12 4.92
N GLU A 130 -19.28 -1.94 5.55
CA GLU A 130 -18.84 -1.78 6.93
C GLU A 130 -19.57 -2.73 7.90
N PRO A 131 -18.86 -3.29 8.86
CA PRO A 131 -19.45 -4.13 9.90
C PRO A 131 -20.61 -3.43 10.61
N GLY A 132 -21.71 -4.16 10.80
CA GLY A 132 -22.87 -3.65 11.56
C GLY A 132 -23.99 -3.03 10.74
N LYS A 133 -23.82 -2.76 9.45
CA LYS A 133 -24.89 -2.25 8.58
C LYS A 133 -26.02 -3.26 8.34
N GLY A 134 -25.71 -4.54 8.53
CA GLY A 134 -26.70 -5.62 8.47
C GLY A 134 -27.06 -6.08 7.06
N VAL A 135 -26.33 -5.62 6.07
CA VAL A 135 -26.35 -6.15 4.71
C VAL A 135 -25.44 -7.39 4.64
N LYS A 136 -25.66 -8.23 3.66
CA LYS A 136 -24.94 -9.49 3.55
C LYS A 136 -25.00 -10.03 2.13
N TRP A 137 -24.06 -10.84 1.75
CA TRP A 137 -24.22 -11.78 0.66
C TRP A 137 -25.01 -13.01 1.13
N CYS A 138 -25.99 -13.44 0.35
CA CYS A 138 -26.76 -14.64 0.61
C CYS A 138 -26.84 -15.50 -0.65
N ASP A 139 -26.35 -16.74 -0.55
CA ASP A 139 -26.55 -17.78 -1.57
C ASP A 139 -27.41 -18.91 -0.99
N ASN A 140 -28.59 -19.13 -1.60
CA ASN A 140 -29.53 -20.19 -1.28
C ASN A 140 -29.78 -21.16 -2.43
N LYS A 141 -28.90 -21.13 -3.45
CA LYS A 141 -29.05 -21.93 -4.67
C LYS A 141 -27.95 -22.97 -4.83
N SER A 142 -26.79 -22.72 -4.22
CA SER A 142 -25.60 -23.55 -4.39
C SER A 142 -25.41 -24.49 -3.22
N THR A 143 -24.97 -25.73 -3.48
CA THR A 143 -24.59 -26.70 -2.44
C THR A 143 -23.22 -26.37 -1.84
N ASN A 144 -22.33 -25.80 -2.67
CA ASN A 144 -21.00 -25.33 -2.29
C ASN A 144 -20.86 -23.87 -2.72
N PRO A 145 -21.36 -22.91 -1.94
CA PRO A 145 -21.25 -21.48 -2.25
C PRO A 145 -19.81 -21.02 -2.32
N TRP A 146 -19.54 -20.12 -3.24
CA TRP A 146 -18.20 -19.54 -3.41
C TRP A 146 -18.26 -18.13 -3.97
N VAL A 147 -17.24 -17.34 -3.68
CA VAL A 147 -16.96 -16.04 -4.27
C VAL A 147 -15.50 -15.93 -4.61
N ILE A 148 -15.18 -15.28 -5.72
CA ILE A 148 -13.83 -14.94 -6.15
C ILE A 148 -13.71 -13.43 -6.15
N PHE A 149 -12.71 -12.95 -5.45
CA PHE A 149 -12.27 -11.55 -5.44
C PHE A 149 -11.10 -11.40 -6.42
N GLU A 150 -11.09 -10.31 -7.17
CA GLU A 150 -9.94 -9.90 -7.97
C GLU A 150 -9.33 -8.64 -7.36
N LEU A 151 -8.04 -8.68 -7.09
CA LEU A 151 -7.26 -7.54 -6.65
C LEU A 151 -6.81 -6.74 -7.87
N ALA A 152 -6.81 -5.42 -7.77
CA ALA A 152 -6.37 -4.56 -8.86
C ALA A 152 -4.93 -4.85 -9.28
N ASP A 153 -4.08 -5.16 -8.32
CA ASP A 153 -2.66 -5.40 -8.51
C ASP A 153 -2.23 -6.73 -7.85
N VAL A 154 -0.96 -7.07 -7.90
CA VAL A 154 -0.40 -8.23 -7.18
C VAL A 154 -0.05 -7.80 -5.75
N TYR A 155 -0.60 -8.49 -4.77
CA TYR A 155 -0.37 -8.25 -3.36
C TYR A 155 0.31 -9.44 -2.69
N MET A 156 1.04 -9.17 -1.61
CA MET A 156 1.45 -10.15 -0.61
C MET A 156 0.35 -10.19 0.45
N VAL A 157 -0.62 -11.10 0.29
CA VAL A 157 -1.73 -11.25 1.23
C VAL A 157 -1.32 -12.10 2.42
N ASP A 158 -1.72 -11.70 3.62
CA ASP A 158 -1.31 -12.37 4.87
C ASP A 158 -2.43 -12.59 5.87
N ARG A 159 -3.62 -11.99 5.65
CA ARG A 159 -4.74 -12.12 6.58
C ARG A 159 -6.08 -12.01 5.87
N PHE A 160 -7.05 -12.79 6.35
CA PHE A 160 -8.44 -12.76 5.92
C PHE A 160 -9.36 -12.69 7.14
N VAL A 161 -10.36 -11.80 7.09
CA VAL A 161 -11.36 -11.67 8.13
C VAL A 161 -12.74 -11.75 7.51
N PHE A 162 -13.61 -12.61 8.00
CA PHE A 162 -15.00 -12.62 7.53
C PHE A 162 -16.00 -12.77 8.69
N ARG A 163 -17.23 -12.36 8.39
CA ARG A 163 -18.35 -12.35 9.33
C ARG A 163 -19.53 -13.09 8.73
N ASP A 164 -19.97 -14.15 9.40
CA ASP A 164 -21.05 -15.04 8.95
C ASP A 164 -22.33 -14.94 9.77
N SER A 165 -22.36 -14.04 10.76
CA SER A 165 -23.55 -13.77 11.58
C SER A 165 -23.50 -12.35 12.13
N LYS A 166 -24.68 -11.78 12.44
CA LYS A 166 -24.79 -10.50 13.17
C LYS A 166 -24.51 -10.63 14.66
N THR A 167 -24.68 -11.84 15.20
CA THR A 167 -24.55 -12.13 16.63
C THR A 167 -23.69 -13.37 16.83
N VAL A 168 -23.05 -13.48 17.99
CA VAL A 168 -22.19 -14.62 18.36
C VAL A 168 -22.95 -15.97 18.35
N GLU A 169 -24.26 -15.94 18.50
CA GLU A 169 -25.13 -17.11 18.54
C GLU A 169 -26.10 -17.16 17.36
N GLY A 170 -25.56 -17.18 16.15
CA GLY A 170 -26.38 -17.28 14.93
C GLY A 170 -26.45 -18.71 14.40
N ASN A 171 -27.62 -19.14 13.92
CA ASN A 171 -27.81 -20.46 13.32
C ASN A 171 -27.21 -20.61 11.93
N ASN A 172 -26.60 -19.54 11.39
CA ASN A 172 -26.06 -19.51 10.03
C ASN A 172 -24.53 -19.43 10.00
N ASN A 173 -23.88 -19.79 11.10
CA ASN A 173 -22.41 -19.79 11.14
C ASN A 173 -21.84 -20.84 10.17
N VAL A 174 -20.90 -20.41 9.33
CA VAL A 174 -20.21 -21.30 8.40
C VAL A 174 -19.14 -22.07 9.16
N HIS A 175 -19.23 -23.40 9.13
CA HIS A 175 -18.33 -24.29 9.88
C HIS A 175 -17.28 -24.96 8.99
N SER A 176 -17.58 -25.13 7.71
CA SER A 176 -16.69 -25.78 6.76
C SER A 176 -16.42 -24.81 5.61
N TYR A 177 -15.16 -24.37 5.46
CA TYR A 177 -14.76 -23.41 4.44
C TYR A 177 -13.28 -23.48 4.11
N ARG A 178 -12.96 -22.97 2.94
CA ARG A 178 -11.60 -22.87 2.42
C ARG A 178 -11.36 -21.52 1.78
N ILE A 179 -10.13 -21.01 1.94
CA ILE A 179 -9.65 -19.83 1.23
C ILE A 179 -8.48 -20.24 0.35
N TYR A 180 -8.51 -19.81 -0.89
CA TYR A 180 -7.48 -20.04 -1.89
C TYR A 180 -6.97 -18.72 -2.41
N VAL A 181 -5.71 -18.70 -2.82
CA VAL A 181 -5.08 -17.58 -3.51
C VAL A 181 -4.56 -18.02 -4.87
N SER A 182 -4.52 -17.09 -5.82
CA SER A 182 -3.99 -17.33 -7.16
C SER A 182 -3.41 -16.05 -7.74
N LYS A 183 -2.41 -16.18 -8.61
CA LYS A 183 -1.87 -15.05 -9.39
C LYS A 183 -2.66 -14.80 -10.67
N THR A 184 -3.24 -15.83 -11.25
CA THR A 184 -3.87 -15.76 -12.57
C THR A 184 -5.38 -15.95 -12.55
N GLY A 185 -5.93 -16.56 -11.49
CA GLY A 185 -7.33 -16.97 -11.40
C GLY A 185 -7.68 -18.22 -12.22
N ASN A 186 -6.72 -18.81 -12.96
CA ASN A 186 -6.95 -19.96 -13.81
C ASN A 186 -7.07 -21.26 -13.02
N ASP A 187 -7.76 -22.25 -13.60
CA ASP A 187 -7.84 -23.58 -13.04
C ASP A 187 -6.43 -24.19 -12.92
N GLY A 188 -6.14 -24.75 -11.74
CA GLY A 188 -4.85 -25.36 -11.42
C GLY A 188 -3.81 -24.42 -10.81
N ASP A 189 -4.08 -23.11 -10.74
CA ASP A 189 -3.19 -22.11 -10.14
C ASP A 189 -3.66 -21.63 -8.73
N TRP A 190 -4.60 -22.37 -8.13
CA TRP A 190 -5.13 -22.06 -6.82
C TRP A 190 -4.37 -22.79 -5.71
N GLU A 191 -3.78 -22.03 -4.79
CA GLU A 191 -3.15 -22.53 -3.57
C GLU A 191 -4.15 -22.42 -2.41
N GLU A 192 -4.45 -23.53 -1.73
CA GLU A 192 -5.26 -23.52 -0.50
C GLU A 192 -4.42 -22.97 0.66
N VAL A 193 -4.87 -21.88 1.26
CA VAL A 193 -4.16 -21.19 2.36
C VAL A 193 -4.90 -21.27 3.68
N VAL A 194 -6.22 -21.51 3.66
CA VAL A 194 -7.05 -21.77 4.83
C VAL A 194 -7.97 -22.96 4.54
N ASN A 195 -7.99 -23.93 5.46
CA ASN A 195 -8.91 -25.05 5.44
C ASN A 195 -9.46 -25.26 6.85
N ARG A 196 -10.76 -25.13 7.02
CA ARG A 196 -11.47 -25.32 8.28
C ARG A 196 -12.66 -26.25 8.09
N ASN A 197 -13.00 -26.96 9.15
CA ASN A 197 -14.15 -27.84 9.22
C ASN A 197 -14.96 -27.57 10.51
N ASP A 198 -16.11 -28.21 10.68
CA ASP A 198 -17.04 -27.99 11.79
C ASP A 198 -16.38 -27.99 13.18
N ALA A 199 -15.42 -28.87 13.41
CA ALA A 199 -14.75 -28.99 14.72
C ALA A 199 -13.82 -27.80 15.00
N GLU A 200 -13.27 -27.18 13.96
CA GLU A 200 -12.25 -26.14 14.04
C GLU A 200 -12.83 -24.74 13.88
N ALA A 201 -13.91 -24.59 13.12
CA ALA A 201 -14.48 -23.28 12.78
C ALA A 201 -15.08 -22.53 13.97
N GLY A 202 -15.56 -23.27 14.99
CA GLY A 202 -16.18 -22.69 16.18
C GLY A 202 -17.47 -21.91 15.89
N ASN A 203 -18.00 -21.22 16.88
CA ASN A 203 -19.24 -20.45 16.80
C ASN A 203 -19.01 -18.93 16.82
N ALA A 204 -17.77 -18.46 16.64
CA ALA A 204 -17.48 -17.03 16.58
C ALA A 204 -18.07 -16.43 15.30
N ASN A 205 -18.78 -15.30 15.43
CA ASN A 205 -19.34 -14.57 14.30
C ASN A 205 -18.29 -13.83 13.46
N VAL A 206 -17.08 -13.71 13.96
CA VAL A 206 -15.91 -13.16 13.24
C VAL A 206 -14.84 -14.22 13.21
N LYS A 207 -14.36 -14.53 12.02
CA LYS A 207 -13.28 -15.49 11.80
C LYS A 207 -12.10 -14.74 11.20
N ASP A 208 -10.97 -14.81 11.91
CA ASP A 208 -9.73 -14.09 11.60
C ASP A 208 -8.62 -15.09 11.34
N HIS A 209 -8.07 -15.08 10.15
CA HIS A 209 -7.04 -16.00 9.70
C HIS A 209 -5.80 -15.25 9.25
N ARG A 210 -4.73 -15.39 10.04
CA ARG A 210 -3.39 -14.93 9.66
C ARG A 210 -2.61 -16.09 9.06
N LEU A 211 -1.96 -15.84 7.93
CA LEU A 211 -1.06 -16.78 7.31
C LEU A 211 0.30 -16.74 8.01
N ALA A 212 0.93 -17.91 8.16
CA ALA A 212 2.30 -17.99 8.70
C ALA A 212 3.31 -17.25 7.80
N GLU A 213 3.07 -17.28 6.49
CA GLU A 213 3.86 -16.59 5.47
C GLU A 213 2.93 -15.90 4.49
N PRO A 214 3.19 -14.62 4.13
CA PRO A 214 2.40 -13.92 3.11
C PRO A 214 2.45 -14.64 1.76
N LYS A 215 1.35 -14.59 1.02
CA LYS A 215 1.20 -15.24 -0.29
C LYS A 215 0.97 -14.23 -1.39
N GLU A 216 1.60 -14.44 -2.54
CA GLU A 216 1.34 -13.63 -3.72
C GLU A 216 -0.05 -13.95 -4.27
N ALA A 217 -0.88 -12.92 -4.39
CA ALA A 217 -2.23 -13.05 -4.91
C ALA A 217 -2.63 -11.87 -5.79
N ARG A 218 -3.35 -12.17 -6.85
CA ARG A 218 -4.22 -11.27 -7.59
C ARG A 218 -5.67 -11.70 -7.49
N PHE A 219 -5.91 -12.96 -7.15
CA PHE A 219 -7.24 -13.51 -6.94
C PHE A 219 -7.30 -14.23 -5.60
N VAL A 220 -8.42 -14.05 -4.91
CA VAL A 220 -8.75 -14.75 -3.66
C VAL A 220 -10.08 -15.45 -3.84
N LYS A 221 -10.16 -16.75 -3.57
CA LYS A 221 -11.42 -17.51 -3.60
C LYS A 221 -11.80 -17.94 -2.20
N PHE A 222 -13.00 -17.60 -1.80
CA PHE A 222 -13.63 -18.08 -0.59
C PHE A 222 -14.71 -19.11 -0.96
N SER A 223 -14.58 -20.34 -0.49
CA SER A 223 -15.50 -21.44 -0.75
C SER A 223 -15.96 -22.05 0.56
N MET A 224 -17.23 -22.41 0.65
CA MET A 224 -17.83 -22.93 1.88
C MET A 224 -18.85 -24.01 1.59
N GLU A 225 -19.18 -24.78 2.64
CA GLU A 225 -20.26 -25.75 2.64
C GLU A 225 -21.46 -25.19 3.37
N LEU A 226 -22.66 -25.59 3.01
CA LEU A 226 -23.87 -25.19 3.73
C LEU A 226 -23.79 -25.67 5.18
N PRO A 227 -24.14 -24.83 6.16
CA PRO A 227 -24.30 -25.26 7.54
C PRO A 227 -25.33 -26.38 7.65
N THR A 228 -25.11 -27.31 8.57
CA THR A 228 -26.01 -28.47 8.78
C THR A 228 -27.43 -28.02 9.12
N GLY A 229 -28.39 -28.44 8.27
CA GLY A 229 -29.79 -28.07 8.42
C GLY A 229 -30.20 -26.74 7.81
N GLU A 230 -29.25 -26.00 7.25
CA GLU A 230 -29.51 -24.73 6.57
C GLU A 230 -29.60 -24.93 5.05
N ASN A 231 -30.28 -24.00 4.38
CA ASN A 231 -30.43 -23.98 2.93
C ASN A 231 -29.76 -22.78 2.27
N ALA A 232 -29.02 -22.01 3.03
CA ALA A 232 -28.31 -20.81 2.56
C ALA A 232 -27.09 -20.49 3.42
N VAL A 233 -26.09 -19.86 2.82
CA VAL A 233 -25.05 -19.14 3.55
C VAL A 233 -25.38 -17.66 3.60
N ARG A 234 -24.91 -16.97 4.63
CA ARG A 234 -25.05 -15.53 4.83
C ARG A 234 -23.75 -14.96 5.34
N ILE A 235 -23.07 -14.17 4.53
CA ILE A 235 -21.77 -13.55 4.86
C ILE A 235 -21.96 -12.04 4.93
N TYR A 236 -21.58 -11.43 6.05
CA TYR A 236 -21.79 -10.00 6.36
C TYR A 236 -20.55 -9.14 6.14
N GLY A 237 -19.48 -9.70 5.63
CA GLY A 237 -18.26 -9.02 5.25
C GLY A 237 -17.12 -10.00 5.03
N PHE A 238 -16.21 -9.65 4.13
CA PHE A 238 -14.99 -10.39 3.87
C PHE A 238 -13.86 -9.40 3.58
N ASP A 239 -12.92 -9.29 4.50
CA ASP A 239 -11.81 -8.35 4.44
C ASP A 239 -10.52 -9.11 4.07
N ILE A 240 -9.74 -8.54 3.17
CA ILE A 240 -8.45 -9.06 2.72
C ILE A 240 -7.38 -8.07 3.13
N TYR A 241 -6.29 -8.56 3.73
CA TYR A 241 -5.17 -7.74 4.16
C TYR A 241 -3.89 -8.18 3.45
N GLY A 242 -3.09 -7.22 3.05
CA GLY A 242 -1.84 -7.47 2.35
C GLY A 242 -1.12 -6.20 1.96
N LYS A 243 0.13 -6.35 1.54
CA LYS A 243 0.95 -5.26 1.03
C LYS A 243 1.04 -5.35 -0.48
N LEU A 244 0.94 -4.21 -1.16
CA LEU A 244 1.18 -4.14 -2.59
C LEU A 244 2.59 -4.68 -2.89
N LYS A 245 2.66 -5.64 -3.81
CA LYS A 245 3.93 -6.20 -4.30
C LYS A 245 4.31 -5.62 -5.64
N GLU A 246 3.38 -5.66 -6.59
CA GLU A 246 3.64 -5.27 -7.97
C GLU A 246 2.39 -4.66 -8.59
N ARG A 247 2.56 -3.54 -9.30
CA ARG A 247 1.51 -2.91 -10.09
C ARG A 247 1.26 -3.66 -11.38
N THR A 248 0.01 -3.89 -11.70
CA THR A 248 -0.39 -4.42 -13.00
C THR A 248 -0.16 -3.33 -14.07
N ASP A 249 0.55 -3.68 -15.12
CA ASP A 249 0.74 -2.78 -16.26
C ASP A 249 -0.60 -2.56 -16.99
N ARG A 250 -1.05 -1.32 -16.99
CA ARG A 250 -2.26 -0.85 -17.71
C ARG A 250 -1.92 0.24 -18.73
N GLY A 251 -0.66 0.29 -19.16
CA GLY A 251 -0.17 1.36 -20.01
C GLY A 251 -0.26 2.71 -19.30
N ASN A 252 -0.88 3.69 -19.94
CA ASN A 252 -1.03 5.04 -19.40
C ASN A 252 -2.30 5.28 -18.58
N TRP A 253 -3.14 4.28 -18.34
CA TRP A 253 -4.31 4.38 -17.47
C TRP A 253 -3.91 4.23 -16.00
N VAL A 254 -4.02 5.31 -15.20
CA VAL A 254 -3.43 5.41 -13.86
C VAL A 254 -4.45 5.38 -12.72
N SER A 255 -5.77 5.44 -12.97
CA SER A 255 -6.78 5.52 -11.91
C SER A 255 -7.19 4.19 -11.29
N VAL A 256 -6.98 3.06 -11.96
CA VAL A 256 -7.48 1.75 -11.51
C VAL A 256 -6.83 1.31 -10.21
N GLY A 257 -7.66 0.92 -9.24
CA GLY A 257 -7.20 0.38 -7.95
C GLY A 257 -6.45 1.40 -7.08
N LYS A 258 -6.68 2.69 -7.33
CA LYS A 258 -6.09 3.78 -6.55
C LYS A 258 -6.95 4.13 -5.34
N THR A 259 -6.42 4.91 -4.42
CA THR A 259 -7.06 5.17 -3.14
C THR A 259 -8.23 6.14 -3.28
N PHE A 260 -9.45 5.64 -3.08
CA PHE A 260 -10.64 6.47 -2.95
C PHE A 260 -10.59 7.30 -1.66
N LEU A 261 -10.83 8.59 -1.76
CA LEU A 261 -10.76 9.49 -0.59
C LEU A 261 -12.14 9.92 -0.10
N LYS A 262 -12.99 10.46 -0.98
CA LYS A 262 -14.26 11.04 -0.58
C LYS A 262 -15.19 11.22 -1.78
N SER A 263 -16.51 11.16 -1.52
CA SER A 263 -17.54 11.57 -2.47
C SER A 263 -18.67 12.34 -1.78
N SER A 264 -19.54 12.94 -2.58
CA SER A 264 -20.78 13.59 -2.13
C SER A 264 -21.84 12.62 -1.58
N GLY A 265 -21.60 11.32 -1.73
CA GLY A 265 -22.53 10.25 -1.38
C GLY A 265 -23.06 9.48 -2.61
N ALA A 266 -23.91 8.52 -2.35
CA ALA A 266 -24.56 7.67 -3.34
C ALA A 266 -25.96 7.29 -2.87
N LYS A 267 -26.82 6.81 -3.76
CA LYS A 267 -28.16 6.32 -3.42
C LYS A 267 -28.15 5.15 -2.46
N SER A 268 -27.17 4.30 -2.60
CA SER A 268 -26.98 3.14 -1.75
C SER A 268 -25.49 2.84 -1.60
N PHE A 269 -25.13 2.00 -0.61
CA PHE A 269 -23.73 1.64 -0.40
C PHE A 269 -23.13 0.84 -1.57
N TYR A 270 -23.94 0.05 -2.27
CA TYR A 270 -23.49 -0.73 -3.43
C TYR A 270 -23.42 0.06 -4.74
N THR A 271 -23.95 1.28 -4.77
CA THR A 271 -23.79 2.24 -5.89
C THR A 271 -22.80 3.35 -5.50
N ASN A 272 -21.76 3.02 -4.77
CA ASN A 272 -20.81 3.98 -4.22
C ASN A 272 -19.80 4.48 -5.27
N ALA A 273 -19.37 5.73 -5.13
CA ALA A 273 -18.41 6.36 -6.05
C ALA A 273 -17.04 5.65 -6.12
N ARG A 274 -16.66 4.84 -5.13
CA ARG A 274 -15.42 4.05 -5.19
C ARG A 274 -15.37 3.05 -6.36
N HIS A 275 -16.52 2.61 -6.84
CA HIS A 275 -16.63 1.65 -7.93
C HIS A 275 -16.25 2.21 -9.31
N ILE A 276 -16.21 3.55 -9.47
CA ILE A 276 -15.83 4.15 -10.75
C ILE A 276 -14.31 4.14 -11.04
N PHE A 277 -13.54 3.41 -10.24
CA PHE A 277 -12.08 3.24 -10.40
C PHE A 277 -11.67 1.76 -10.38
N ASP A 278 -12.61 0.84 -10.59
CA ASP A 278 -12.35 -0.60 -10.52
C ASP A 278 -11.89 -1.22 -11.86
N GLY A 279 -11.91 -0.43 -12.92
CA GLY A 279 -11.50 -0.84 -14.26
C GLY A 279 -12.59 -1.54 -15.07
N LEU A 280 -13.88 -1.36 -14.71
CA LEU A 280 -15.02 -2.00 -15.35
C LEU A 280 -16.00 -0.96 -15.90
N ASN A 281 -15.76 -0.49 -17.11
CA ASN A 281 -16.57 0.55 -17.73
C ASN A 281 -17.98 0.11 -18.21
N GLU A 282 -18.21 -1.19 -18.36
CA GLU A 282 -19.49 -1.74 -18.83
C GLU A 282 -20.30 -2.43 -17.71
N ASN A 283 -19.81 -2.41 -16.47
CA ASN A 283 -20.47 -3.11 -15.38
C ASN A 283 -21.63 -2.29 -14.82
N THR A 284 -22.85 -2.79 -14.97
CA THR A 284 -24.05 -2.18 -14.42
C THR A 284 -24.31 -2.54 -12.95
N GLU A 285 -23.56 -3.46 -12.37
CA GLU A 285 -23.67 -3.85 -10.95
C GLU A 285 -22.80 -2.97 -10.04
N TYR A 286 -21.68 -2.46 -10.56
CA TYR A 286 -20.71 -1.63 -9.85
C TYR A 286 -20.64 -0.25 -10.50
N HIS A 287 -21.27 0.74 -9.90
CA HIS A 287 -21.36 2.10 -10.43
C HIS A 287 -21.60 3.10 -9.31
N TRP A 288 -21.44 4.36 -9.60
CA TRP A 288 -21.85 5.45 -8.74
C TRP A 288 -23.20 5.99 -9.19
N ASP A 289 -24.23 5.84 -8.33
CA ASP A 289 -25.57 6.32 -8.58
C ASP A 289 -25.99 7.36 -7.54
N PHE A 290 -26.49 8.50 -7.98
CA PHE A 290 -26.84 9.62 -7.13
C PHE A 290 -28.07 10.37 -7.64
N ASP A 291 -28.87 10.92 -6.71
CA ASP A 291 -30.03 11.74 -7.01
C ASP A 291 -29.60 13.19 -7.25
N ARG A 292 -30.10 13.78 -8.34
CA ARG A 292 -29.82 15.18 -8.70
C ARG A 292 -30.02 16.16 -7.53
N SER A 293 -31.08 15.94 -6.74
CA SER A 293 -31.47 16.82 -5.63
C SER A 293 -30.66 16.57 -4.33
N ALA A 294 -29.83 15.52 -4.27
CA ALA A 294 -29.10 15.15 -3.05
C ALA A 294 -27.94 16.09 -2.73
N ALA A 295 -27.47 16.85 -3.72
CA ALA A 295 -26.38 17.82 -3.57
C ALA A 295 -26.46 18.89 -4.66
N ASP A 296 -25.93 20.09 -4.38
CA ASP A 296 -25.75 21.12 -5.42
C ASP A 296 -24.65 20.70 -6.41
N LYS A 297 -23.70 19.93 -5.92
CA LYS A 297 -22.57 19.38 -6.66
C LYS A 297 -22.28 17.97 -6.20
N HIS A 298 -22.29 17.04 -7.13
CA HIS A 298 -21.83 15.68 -6.89
C HIS A 298 -20.35 15.60 -7.20
N TYR A 299 -19.54 15.00 -6.32
CA TYR A 299 -18.11 14.91 -6.51
C TYR A 299 -17.55 13.58 -6.04
N CYS A 300 -16.41 13.22 -6.62
CA CYS A 300 -15.60 12.09 -6.20
C CYS A 300 -14.12 12.46 -6.28
N ILE A 301 -13.34 12.05 -5.28
CA ILE A 301 -11.92 12.37 -5.13
C ILE A 301 -11.11 11.10 -5.01
N LEU A 302 -10.06 11.02 -5.81
CA LEU A 302 -9.11 9.93 -5.88
C LEU A 302 -7.70 10.43 -5.56
N ASP A 303 -6.91 9.69 -4.76
CA ASP A 303 -5.47 9.82 -4.65
C ASP A 303 -4.83 8.80 -5.62
N LEU A 304 -4.09 9.27 -6.60
CA LEU A 304 -3.33 8.44 -7.52
C LEU A 304 -2.09 7.80 -6.85
N GLU A 305 -1.83 8.14 -5.57
CA GLU A 305 -0.76 7.64 -4.70
C GLU A 305 0.64 8.12 -5.07
N ASP A 306 0.85 8.46 -6.33
CA ASP A 306 2.04 9.09 -6.87
C ASP A 306 1.68 10.30 -7.73
N GLU A 307 2.66 11.17 -8.01
CA GLU A 307 2.50 12.29 -8.93
C GLU A 307 2.70 11.82 -10.38
N TYR A 308 1.69 12.04 -11.21
CA TYR A 308 1.70 11.72 -12.63
C TYR A 308 1.57 12.99 -13.48
N ASP A 309 2.17 12.98 -14.65
CA ASP A 309 1.87 13.95 -15.71
C ASP A 309 0.62 13.46 -16.46
N VAL A 310 -0.55 14.00 -16.11
CA VAL A 310 -1.83 13.58 -16.73
C VAL A 310 -2.23 14.52 -17.86
N ASN A 311 -2.92 13.98 -18.88
CA ASN A 311 -3.38 14.78 -20.02
C ASN A 311 -4.73 14.34 -20.58
N ALA A 312 -5.34 13.27 -20.08
CA ALA A 312 -6.64 12.84 -20.55
C ALA A 312 -7.49 12.20 -19.46
N PHE A 313 -8.77 12.39 -19.59
CA PHE A 313 -9.80 11.85 -18.69
C PHE A 313 -10.96 11.29 -19.53
N LYS A 314 -11.60 10.23 -19.01
CA LYS A 314 -12.76 9.67 -19.66
C LYS A 314 -13.80 9.27 -18.62
N VAL A 315 -15.04 9.62 -18.87
CA VAL A 315 -16.18 9.29 -18.00
C VAL A 315 -17.14 8.41 -18.77
N TYR A 316 -17.54 7.33 -18.15
CA TYR A 316 -18.59 6.46 -18.64
C TYR A 316 -19.83 6.66 -17.77
N ASP A 317 -20.90 7.12 -18.39
CA ASP A 317 -22.19 7.35 -17.74
C ASP A 317 -23.35 6.84 -18.60
N ALA A 318 -24.53 6.78 -18.02
CA ALA A 318 -25.75 6.39 -18.71
C ALA A 318 -26.36 7.49 -19.62
N ASN A 319 -25.52 8.42 -20.13
CA ASN A 319 -25.93 9.58 -20.93
C ASN A 319 -26.87 10.57 -20.20
N GLN A 320 -26.71 10.66 -18.88
CA GLN A 320 -27.52 11.53 -18.02
C GLN A 320 -26.73 12.78 -17.58
N ILE A 321 -25.43 12.83 -17.87
CA ILE A 321 -24.54 13.93 -17.47
C ILE A 321 -24.22 14.76 -18.70
N GLU A 322 -24.58 16.06 -18.67
CA GLU A 322 -24.38 17.01 -19.77
C GLU A 322 -23.04 17.75 -19.66
N GLY A 323 -22.48 17.81 -18.46
CA GLY A 323 -21.18 18.42 -18.22
C GLY A 323 -20.63 18.15 -16.83
N TYR A 324 -19.31 18.18 -16.70
CA TYR A 324 -18.61 18.01 -15.44
C TYR A 324 -17.34 18.84 -15.40
N ASN A 325 -16.87 19.14 -14.19
CA ASN A 325 -15.60 19.81 -13.93
C ASN A 325 -14.58 18.78 -13.47
N ILE A 326 -13.35 18.87 -13.97
CA ILE A 326 -12.23 18.03 -13.55
C ILE A 326 -11.18 18.94 -12.93
N TYR A 327 -10.78 18.59 -11.74
CA TYR A 327 -9.74 19.28 -10.98
C TYR A 327 -8.61 18.32 -10.66
N VAL A 328 -7.39 18.87 -10.61
CA VAL A 328 -6.19 18.15 -10.18
C VAL A 328 -5.47 18.92 -9.09
N ALA A 329 -4.70 18.20 -8.27
CA ALA A 329 -3.81 18.79 -7.28
C ALA A 329 -2.57 17.89 -7.07
N THR A 330 -1.45 18.51 -6.67
CA THR A 330 -0.26 17.81 -6.21
C THR A 330 -0.18 17.80 -4.68
N GLU A 331 -0.80 18.81 -4.03
CA GLU A 331 -0.89 18.90 -2.58
C GLU A 331 -2.14 18.20 -2.05
N THR A 332 -2.03 17.60 -0.86
CA THR A 332 -3.13 16.89 -0.22
C THR A 332 -4.31 17.83 0.09
N PRO A 333 -5.52 17.56 -0.42
CA PRO A 333 -6.69 18.35 -0.12
C PRO A 333 -7.17 18.09 1.32
N ASP A 334 -7.62 19.14 2.00
CA ASP A 334 -8.30 19.00 3.29
C ASP A 334 -9.74 18.53 3.07
N LEU A 335 -10.00 17.25 3.30
CA LEU A 335 -11.31 16.64 3.08
C LEU A 335 -12.42 17.21 3.99
N ASN A 336 -12.07 17.90 5.08
CA ASN A 336 -13.05 18.55 5.97
C ASN A 336 -13.60 19.85 5.38
N LYS A 337 -12.89 20.46 4.43
CA LYS A 337 -13.30 21.68 3.71
C LYS A 337 -14.19 21.40 2.50
N ILE A 338 -14.51 20.14 2.24
CA ILE A 338 -15.32 19.73 1.09
C ILE A 338 -16.65 19.18 1.59
N ASN A 339 -17.75 19.73 1.08
CA ASN A 339 -19.12 19.25 1.31
C ASN A 339 -19.94 19.34 0.02
N ASN A 340 -21.23 18.97 0.09
CA ASN A 340 -22.12 18.91 -1.07
C ASN A 340 -22.48 20.27 -1.70
N SER A 341 -22.10 21.38 -1.07
CA SER A 341 -22.38 22.74 -1.57
C SER A 341 -21.11 23.54 -1.86
N ALA A 342 -19.99 23.24 -1.19
CA ALA A 342 -18.75 24.01 -1.29
C ALA A 342 -17.50 23.14 -1.20
N ASP A 343 -16.44 23.63 -1.82
CA ASP A 343 -15.07 23.17 -1.64
C ASP A 343 -14.19 24.40 -1.43
N GLU A 344 -13.69 24.56 -0.21
CA GLU A 344 -12.88 25.72 0.19
C GLU A 344 -11.37 25.49 0.06
N ASN A 345 -10.95 24.36 -0.56
CA ASN A 345 -9.54 24.09 -0.79
C ASN A 345 -8.99 24.95 -1.93
N SER A 346 -7.86 25.58 -1.68
CA SER A 346 -7.10 26.36 -2.68
C SER A 346 -6.14 25.52 -3.52
N VAL A 347 -5.98 24.22 -3.21
CA VAL A 347 -5.01 23.33 -3.86
C VAL A 347 -5.45 22.86 -5.26
N TRP A 348 -6.74 23.00 -5.57
CA TRP A 348 -7.32 22.51 -6.81
C TRP A 348 -7.03 23.42 -8.01
N THR A 349 -6.52 22.82 -9.08
CA THR A 349 -6.45 23.42 -10.41
C THR A 349 -7.55 22.85 -11.28
N LEU A 350 -8.45 23.69 -11.77
CA LEU A 350 -9.47 23.32 -12.75
C LEU A 350 -8.79 23.07 -14.11
N VAL A 351 -8.90 21.85 -14.64
CA VAL A 351 -8.27 21.47 -15.92
C VAL A 351 -9.29 21.29 -17.05
N SER A 352 -10.55 21.05 -16.70
CA SER A 352 -11.63 20.98 -17.69
C SER A 352 -12.96 21.41 -17.06
N SER A 353 -13.76 22.18 -17.79
CA SER A 353 -15.13 22.49 -17.44
C SER A 353 -15.95 22.74 -18.70
N GLY A 354 -17.25 22.50 -18.61
CA GLY A 354 -18.21 22.83 -19.67
C GLY A 354 -19.13 21.69 -20.03
N ASP A 355 -19.96 21.98 -21.02
CA ASP A 355 -20.91 21.03 -21.59
C ASP A 355 -20.14 20.00 -22.41
N LEU A 356 -20.21 18.74 -22.01
CA LEU A 356 -19.69 17.65 -22.79
C LEU A 356 -20.84 17.04 -23.62
N ASN A 357 -20.59 16.89 -24.90
CA ASN A 357 -21.51 16.19 -25.77
C ASN A 357 -21.79 14.79 -25.17
N LYS A 358 -23.08 14.44 -25.02
CA LYS A 358 -23.52 13.13 -24.46
C LYS A 358 -22.85 11.92 -25.14
N THR A 359 -22.29 12.08 -26.32
CA THR A 359 -21.63 11.00 -27.08
C THR A 359 -20.11 10.99 -26.95
N ASN A 360 -19.51 12.04 -26.39
CA ASN A 360 -18.04 12.13 -26.22
C ASN A 360 -17.68 12.51 -24.80
N LYS A 361 -17.44 11.51 -23.99
CA LYS A 361 -17.08 11.65 -22.58
C LYS A 361 -15.57 11.67 -22.35
N SER A 362 -14.76 11.81 -23.40
CA SER A 362 -13.31 11.92 -23.32
C SER A 362 -12.89 13.38 -23.39
N VAL A 363 -11.99 13.76 -22.49
CA VAL A 363 -11.40 15.10 -22.41
C VAL A 363 -9.89 14.98 -22.48
N THR A 364 -9.29 15.72 -23.39
CA THR A 364 -7.83 15.91 -23.46
C THR A 364 -7.52 17.32 -22.98
N VAL A 365 -6.52 17.46 -22.13
CA VAL A 365 -6.05 18.71 -21.57
C VAL A 365 -4.54 18.86 -21.80
N ASP A 366 -4.02 20.08 -21.62
CA ASP A 366 -2.57 20.26 -21.57
C ASP A 366 -1.99 19.42 -20.41
N ARG A 367 -0.77 18.89 -20.60
CA ARG A 367 -0.07 18.12 -19.58
C ARG A 367 -0.03 18.88 -18.26
N VAL A 368 -0.49 18.24 -17.19
CA VAL A 368 -0.52 18.82 -15.85
C VAL A 368 -0.11 17.75 -14.81
N LYS A 369 0.63 18.17 -13.79
CA LYS A 369 0.98 17.29 -12.68
C LYS A 369 -0.20 17.09 -11.76
N ALA A 370 -0.47 15.82 -11.42
CA ALA A 370 -1.55 15.43 -10.55
C ALA A 370 -1.16 14.24 -9.68
N ARG A 371 -1.41 14.36 -8.39
CA ARG A 371 -1.52 13.24 -7.45
C ARG A 371 -2.97 13.03 -7.06
N TYR A 372 -3.73 14.11 -6.91
CA TYR A 372 -5.15 14.05 -6.56
C TYR A 372 -5.99 14.50 -7.74
N VAL A 373 -7.07 13.78 -7.98
CA VAL A 373 -8.02 14.08 -9.04
C VAL A 373 -9.42 14.16 -8.44
N LYS A 374 -10.17 15.20 -8.79
CA LYS A 374 -11.57 15.36 -8.43
C LYS A 374 -12.42 15.53 -9.69
N ILE A 375 -13.44 14.69 -9.83
CA ILE A 375 -14.56 14.95 -10.74
C ILE A 375 -15.70 15.60 -9.95
N GLU A 376 -16.27 16.66 -10.49
CA GLU A 376 -17.42 17.39 -9.93
C GLU A 376 -18.50 17.53 -10.99
N ILE A 377 -19.71 17.13 -10.65
CA ILE A 377 -20.88 17.16 -11.53
C ILE A 377 -21.90 18.11 -10.90
N PRO A 378 -22.05 19.35 -11.41
CA PRO A 378 -23.10 20.26 -10.95
C PRO A 378 -24.49 19.65 -11.17
N SER A 379 -25.39 19.78 -10.21
CA SER A 379 -26.76 19.23 -10.33
C SER A 379 -27.54 19.78 -11.54
N GLY A 380 -27.20 21.02 -11.97
CA GLY A 380 -27.74 21.62 -13.19
C GLY A 380 -27.35 20.92 -14.48
N ASN A 381 -26.29 20.11 -14.48
CA ASN A 381 -25.77 19.36 -15.62
C ASN A 381 -26.28 17.90 -15.66
N ILE A 382 -27.31 17.58 -14.88
CA ILE A 382 -27.93 16.24 -14.85
C ILE A 382 -29.26 16.29 -15.55
N ASP A 383 -29.42 15.45 -16.58
CA ASP A 383 -30.68 15.27 -17.29
C ASP A 383 -31.52 14.21 -16.55
N GLY A 384 -32.67 14.64 -16.00
CA GLY A 384 -33.55 13.81 -15.20
C GLY A 384 -33.35 13.99 -13.68
N GLU A 385 -33.83 13.00 -12.92
CA GLU A 385 -33.83 13.04 -11.44
C GLU A 385 -32.58 12.42 -10.82
N SER A 386 -31.80 11.66 -11.59
CA SER A 386 -30.61 10.97 -11.12
C SER A 386 -29.60 10.76 -12.25
N ALA A 387 -28.37 10.44 -11.89
CA ALA A 387 -27.32 10.05 -12.81
C ALA A 387 -26.52 8.87 -12.30
N THR A 388 -25.97 8.11 -13.25
CA THR A 388 -25.13 6.95 -13.02
C THR A 388 -23.80 7.12 -13.74
N VAL A 389 -22.68 6.98 -13.01
CA VAL A 389 -21.34 6.90 -13.56
C VAL A 389 -20.81 5.49 -13.34
N THR A 390 -20.37 4.82 -14.40
CA THR A 390 -19.87 3.44 -14.33
C THR A 390 -18.36 3.40 -14.19
N GLU A 391 -17.62 4.35 -14.79
CA GLU A 391 -16.16 4.41 -14.68
C GLU A 391 -15.65 5.84 -14.89
N PHE A 392 -14.58 6.22 -14.17
CA PHE A 392 -13.83 7.44 -14.41
C PHE A 392 -12.35 7.12 -14.60
N GLU A 393 -11.89 7.23 -15.81
CA GLU A 393 -10.53 6.92 -16.20
C GLU A 393 -9.66 8.17 -16.19
N VAL A 394 -8.45 8.05 -15.64
CA VAL A 394 -7.40 9.08 -15.67
C VAL A 394 -6.18 8.52 -16.39
N TYR A 395 -5.69 9.26 -17.36
CA TYR A 395 -4.55 8.86 -18.18
C TYR A 395 -3.39 9.79 -17.99
N MET A 396 -2.20 9.22 -17.75
CA MET A 396 -0.95 9.97 -17.84
C MET A 396 -0.64 10.27 -19.30
N ASP A 397 0.19 11.30 -19.54
CA ASP A 397 0.59 11.69 -20.88
C ASP A 397 1.24 10.52 -21.64
N GLY A 398 0.47 9.93 -22.55
CA GLY A 398 0.93 8.82 -23.39
C GLY A 398 1.95 9.24 -24.46
N THR A 399 2.18 10.53 -24.66
CA THR A 399 3.23 10.99 -25.57
C THR A 399 4.62 10.80 -24.94
N SER A 400 4.72 10.68 -23.63
CA SER A 400 5.94 10.27 -22.94
C SER A 400 6.16 8.76 -22.95
N THR A 401 5.11 7.97 -23.18
CA THR A 401 5.20 6.54 -23.48
C THR A 401 5.13 6.33 -24.99
N GLY A 402 5.87 7.14 -25.73
CA GLY A 402 5.85 7.13 -27.18
C GLY A 402 5.87 5.75 -27.78
N LEU A 403 4.68 5.30 -28.19
CA LEU A 403 4.53 4.46 -29.36
C LEU A 403 4.82 5.25 -30.65
N THR A 404 5.30 6.47 -30.51
CA THR A 404 6.04 7.24 -31.49
C THR A 404 7.38 7.60 -30.87
N GLY A 405 8.29 6.61 -30.75
CA GLY A 405 9.73 6.79 -30.78
C GLY A 405 10.36 7.97 -30.02
N THR A 406 9.94 8.26 -28.78
CA THR A 406 10.80 8.85 -27.77
C THR A 406 10.67 7.98 -26.55
N GLU A 407 11.56 7.02 -26.48
CA GLU A 407 11.80 6.15 -25.34
C GLU A 407 11.76 7.01 -24.06
N ARG A 408 10.93 6.62 -23.08
CA ARG A 408 11.38 6.83 -21.70
C ARG A 408 12.81 6.29 -21.75
N GLU A 409 13.80 7.14 -21.53
CA GLU A 409 15.17 6.69 -21.33
C GLU A 409 15.15 5.78 -20.11
N VAL A 410 14.79 4.51 -20.35
CA VAL A 410 14.90 3.44 -19.35
C VAL A 410 16.39 3.21 -19.24
N THR A 411 17.01 3.93 -18.34
CA THR A 411 18.40 3.69 -18.03
C THR A 411 18.43 2.42 -17.19
N LEU A 412 18.83 1.31 -17.79
CA LEU A 412 19.05 0.03 -17.11
C LEU A 412 20.54 -0.29 -17.12
N LEU A 413 21.06 -0.66 -15.95
CA LEU A 413 22.40 -1.23 -15.81
C LEU A 413 22.24 -2.65 -15.27
N TYR A 414 22.64 -3.65 -16.04
CA TYR A 414 22.49 -5.06 -15.65
C TYR A 414 23.61 -5.96 -16.22
N PRO A 415 24.00 -7.01 -15.50
CA PRO A 415 23.59 -7.33 -14.12
C PRO A 415 24.12 -6.31 -13.11
N ASN A 416 23.44 -6.15 -12.00
CA ASN A 416 23.91 -5.37 -10.88
C ASN A 416 23.43 -6.04 -9.56
N PRO A 417 24.32 -6.70 -8.80
CA PRO A 417 25.78 -6.73 -8.95
C PRO A 417 26.29 -7.38 -10.23
N VAL A 418 27.45 -6.91 -10.73
CA VAL A 418 28.17 -7.49 -11.85
C VAL A 418 29.48 -8.10 -11.38
N LYS A 419 29.82 -9.29 -11.85
CA LYS A 419 31.13 -9.89 -11.53
C LYS A 419 32.22 -9.23 -12.36
N ARG A 420 33.38 -9.00 -11.71
CA ARG A 420 34.54 -8.47 -12.39
C ARG A 420 34.91 -9.30 -13.61
N GLY A 421 35.07 -8.66 -14.76
CA GLY A 421 35.37 -9.32 -16.02
C GLY A 421 34.12 -9.70 -16.84
N GLU A 422 32.93 -9.71 -16.25
CA GLU A 422 31.69 -9.85 -16.99
C GLU A 422 31.22 -8.50 -17.54
N PRO A 423 30.51 -8.48 -18.68
CA PRO A 423 30.02 -7.25 -19.27
C PRO A 423 28.88 -6.66 -18.43
N LEU A 424 28.95 -5.35 -18.16
CA LEU A 424 27.84 -4.55 -17.70
C LEU A 424 27.06 -4.02 -18.91
N ASN A 425 25.86 -4.47 -19.09
CA ASN A 425 24.98 -3.96 -20.14
C ASN A 425 24.28 -2.70 -19.68
N VAL A 426 24.17 -1.74 -20.57
CA VAL A 426 23.57 -0.44 -20.31
C VAL A 426 22.58 -0.16 -21.42
N ALA A 427 21.31 -0.01 -21.06
CA ALA A 427 20.27 0.49 -21.96
C ALA A 427 19.97 1.95 -21.57
N ALA A 428 20.34 2.89 -22.41
CA ALA A 428 20.16 4.32 -22.17
C ALA A 428 20.30 5.16 -23.44
N GLN A 429 19.83 6.40 -23.38
CA GLN A 429 20.14 7.45 -24.35
C GLN A 429 20.94 8.55 -23.64
N GLY A 430 22.20 8.77 -24.04
CA GLY A 430 23.02 9.79 -23.43
C GLY A 430 24.45 9.38 -23.15
N ARG A 431 25.09 9.98 -22.15
CA ARG A 431 26.48 9.74 -21.77
C ARG A 431 26.57 9.09 -20.42
N LEU A 432 27.06 7.85 -20.39
CA LEU A 432 27.33 7.12 -19.14
C LEU A 432 28.72 7.48 -18.64
N LYS A 433 28.81 7.86 -17.36
CA LYS A 433 30.06 7.98 -16.59
C LYS A 433 29.95 7.11 -15.36
N ILE A 434 31.00 6.36 -15.05
CA ILE A 434 31.11 5.57 -13.82
C ILE A 434 32.26 6.10 -12.98
N TYR A 435 31.98 6.34 -11.72
CA TYR A 435 32.92 6.88 -10.75
C TYR A 435 33.12 5.91 -9.60
N THR A 436 34.34 5.84 -9.10
CA THR A 436 34.63 5.26 -7.78
C THR A 436 34.00 6.12 -6.67
N ILE A 437 33.91 5.60 -5.45
CA ILE A 437 33.34 6.34 -4.31
C ILE A 437 34.17 7.58 -3.92
N ASP A 438 35.43 7.62 -4.29
CA ASP A 438 36.34 8.77 -4.12
C ASP A 438 36.32 9.74 -5.33
N GLY A 439 35.40 9.53 -6.27
CA GLY A 439 35.11 10.46 -7.37
C GLY A 439 35.99 10.30 -8.63
N VAL A 440 36.81 9.25 -8.72
CA VAL A 440 37.62 8.99 -9.91
C VAL A 440 36.74 8.42 -11.02
N ASN A 441 36.77 9.04 -12.21
CA ASN A 441 36.05 8.54 -13.37
C ASN A 441 36.79 7.31 -13.95
N VAL A 442 36.11 6.17 -14.00
CA VAL A 442 36.64 4.88 -14.50
C VAL A 442 36.01 4.43 -15.81
N CYS A 443 34.90 5.06 -16.22
CA CYS A 443 34.25 4.81 -17.50
C CYS A 443 33.57 6.08 -18.00
N ASP A 444 33.69 6.34 -19.30
CA ASP A 444 33.01 7.45 -19.97
C ASP A 444 32.68 7.02 -21.40
N VAL A 445 31.38 6.78 -21.67
CA VAL A 445 30.89 6.23 -22.92
C VAL A 445 29.58 6.88 -23.34
N VAL A 446 29.40 7.12 -24.64
CA VAL A 446 28.11 7.52 -25.19
C VAL A 446 27.30 6.24 -25.46
N VAL A 447 26.06 6.23 -24.97
CA VAL A 447 25.12 5.15 -25.18
C VAL A 447 23.97 5.65 -26.04
N ASP A 448 23.69 4.94 -27.12
CA ASP A 448 22.62 5.20 -28.06
C ASP A 448 21.76 3.93 -28.17
N GLY A 449 20.79 3.76 -27.24
CA GLY A 449 20.01 2.54 -27.07
C GLY A 449 20.69 1.56 -26.12
N GLU A 450 21.52 0.67 -26.61
CA GLU A 450 22.23 -0.34 -25.80
C GLU A 450 23.75 -0.25 -25.96
N ALA A 451 24.46 -0.45 -24.87
CA ALA A 451 25.93 -0.56 -24.84
C ALA A 451 26.37 -1.63 -23.85
N SER A 452 27.59 -2.14 -24.04
CA SER A 452 28.22 -3.08 -23.11
C SER A 452 29.54 -2.52 -22.63
N VAL A 453 29.70 -2.39 -21.32
CA VAL A 453 30.90 -1.85 -20.65
C VAL A 453 31.67 -3.02 -20.04
N SER A 454 32.96 -3.13 -20.37
CA SER A 454 33.86 -4.13 -19.75
C SER A 454 34.18 -3.75 -18.31
N THR A 455 33.94 -4.67 -17.37
CA THR A 455 34.27 -4.48 -15.95
C THR A 455 35.64 -5.08 -15.58
N GLN A 456 36.44 -5.53 -16.54
CA GLN A 456 37.71 -6.22 -16.30
C GLN A 456 38.71 -5.39 -15.49
N ASN A 457 38.71 -4.09 -15.67
CA ASN A 457 39.58 -3.14 -14.97
C ASN A 457 38.97 -2.56 -13.69
N PHE A 458 37.74 -2.93 -13.34
CA PHE A 458 37.09 -2.46 -12.13
C PHE A 458 37.58 -3.28 -10.95
N ILE A 459 37.83 -2.63 -9.82
CA ILE A 459 38.13 -3.29 -8.57
C ILE A 459 36.80 -3.66 -7.89
N PRO A 460 36.64 -4.85 -7.31
CA PRO A 460 35.42 -5.16 -6.55
C PRO A 460 35.08 -4.05 -5.55
N GLY A 461 33.83 -3.59 -5.55
CA GLY A 461 33.41 -2.48 -4.71
C GLY A 461 32.16 -1.76 -5.26
N ILE A 462 31.86 -0.62 -4.65
CA ILE A 462 30.72 0.23 -5.00
C ILE A 462 31.19 1.37 -5.90
N TYR A 463 30.38 1.64 -6.93
CA TYR A 463 30.57 2.71 -7.91
C TYR A 463 29.32 3.54 -8.03
N LEU A 464 29.48 4.79 -8.46
CA LEU A 464 28.39 5.67 -8.87
C LEU A 464 28.36 5.72 -10.40
N ALA A 465 27.31 5.20 -11.01
CA ALA A 465 27.07 5.34 -12.43
C ALA A 465 26.11 6.52 -12.67
N VAL A 466 26.48 7.45 -13.54
CA VAL A 466 25.68 8.62 -13.92
C VAL A 466 25.43 8.58 -15.41
N VAL A 467 24.18 8.65 -15.82
CA VAL A 467 23.78 8.79 -17.23
C VAL A 467 23.22 10.19 -17.43
N SER A 468 23.88 10.96 -18.27
CA SER A 468 23.48 12.32 -18.64
C SER A 468 22.76 12.27 -20.00
N GLY A 469 21.47 12.51 -20.01
CA GLY A 469 20.62 12.51 -21.21
C GLY A 469 19.85 13.82 -21.39
N SER A 470 18.98 13.87 -22.39
CA SER A 470 18.16 15.06 -22.69
C SER A 470 17.17 15.42 -21.56
N ALA A 471 16.80 14.43 -20.74
CA ALA A 471 15.90 14.58 -19.58
C ALA A 471 16.63 14.89 -18.25
N GLY A 472 17.96 15.14 -18.30
CA GLY A 472 18.81 15.40 -17.13
C GLY A 472 19.67 14.20 -16.73
N ASP A 473 20.34 14.33 -15.58
CA ASP A 473 21.26 13.31 -15.05
C ASP A 473 20.51 12.31 -14.18
N LYS A 474 20.75 11.00 -14.41
CA LYS A 474 20.30 9.90 -13.57
C LYS A 474 21.50 9.21 -12.96
N SER A 475 21.43 8.93 -11.66
CA SER A 475 22.51 8.26 -10.93
C SER A 475 22.07 6.91 -10.37
N PHE A 476 22.99 5.94 -10.41
CA PHE A 476 22.74 4.55 -9.98
C PHE A 476 23.92 4.07 -9.14
N LYS A 477 23.62 3.30 -8.10
CA LYS A 477 24.61 2.51 -7.39
C LYS A 477 24.94 1.29 -8.24
N LEU A 478 26.21 1.10 -8.59
CA LEU A 478 26.73 -0.09 -9.27
C LEU A 478 27.61 -0.87 -8.26
N VAL A 479 27.40 -2.17 -8.17
CA VAL A 479 28.22 -3.06 -7.36
C VAL A 479 28.98 -4.00 -8.28
N VAL A 480 30.30 -4.04 -8.10
CA VAL A 480 31.19 -4.97 -8.81
C VAL A 480 31.72 -5.98 -7.80
N GLU A 481 31.56 -7.29 -8.06
CA GLU A 481 31.99 -8.42 -7.24
C GLU A 481 33.26 -9.07 -7.77
#